data_6b2dd0c3a3e9004a46cb43a3465283f8
#
_entry.id   6b2dd0c3a3e9004a46cb43a3465283f8
#
_cell.length_a   1.000
_cell.length_b   1.000
_cell.length_c   1.000
_cell.angle_alpha   90.00
_cell.angle_beta   90.00
_cell.angle_gamma   90.00
#
_symmetry.space_group_name_H-M   'P 1'
#
loop_
_entity.id
_entity.type
_entity.pdbx_description
1 polymer ?
#
loop_
_entity_poly.entity_id
_entity_poly.type
_entity_poly.pdbx_seq_one_letter_code
_entity_poly.pdbx_strand_id
1 'polypeptide(L)'
;MTTARTEILTRIRTILSRPDLPFPPVDPPPLTAAERMTVTHAEGTLRQLAERFGQELTALYGSYEILDSAVEVRLALINRLTDWAAEEEAARKGPKPETYGQDRMVLSWAPDKLPIDGLAAALADMGWKLVAPASLTTPEALDGVRFIRFGVTGVEAAFAATGSLLVVAGAGQSRAASLLPFRHIALIPFSRLYPTIEAWLAERRTAGNLEALLRARAGWNLITGPSKSADIEMNLTLGVHGPKFVHAILFDDGGGGVEIERLESRAWEIERL
;
A
#
# COMPACT_ATOMS: atom_id res chain seq x y z
N MET A 1 -23.27 -17.26 -32.66
CA MET A 1 -23.91 -16.57 -31.50
C MET A 1 -22.84 -15.80 -30.74
N THR A 2 -22.86 -14.49 -30.78
CA THR A 2 -21.98 -13.64 -29.97
C THR A 2 -22.38 -13.80 -28.50
N THR A 3 -21.43 -14.10 -27.63
CA THR A 3 -21.70 -14.18 -26.20
C THR A 3 -21.98 -12.79 -25.65
N ALA A 4 -22.82 -12.66 -24.63
CA ALA A 4 -23.09 -11.37 -23.94
C ALA A 4 -21.81 -10.64 -23.55
N ARG A 5 -20.75 -11.37 -23.16
CA ARG A 5 -19.42 -10.82 -22.89
C ARG A 5 -18.81 -10.13 -24.11
N THR A 6 -18.86 -10.77 -25.28
CA THR A 6 -18.30 -10.21 -26.50
C THR A 6 -19.05 -8.93 -26.91
N GLU A 7 -20.36 -8.92 -26.74
CA GLU A 7 -21.19 -7.75 -27.05
C GLU A 7 -20.85 -6.58 -26.13
N ILE A 8 -20.76 -6.80 -24.81
CA ILE A 8 -20.38 -5.79 -23.82
C ILE A 8 -18.98 -5.22 -24.12
N LEU A 9 -18.00 -6.09 -24.38
CA LEU A 9 -16.63 -5.66 -24.66
C LEU A 9 -16.55 -4.87 -25.98
N THR A 10 -17.30 -5.27 -27.01
CA THR A 10 -17.37 -4.54 -28.27
C THR A 10 -17.97 -3.15 -28.07
N ARG A 11 -19.05 -3.05 -27.30
CA ARG A 11 -19.70 -1.76 -26.98
C ARG A 11 -18.78 -0.83 -26.22
N ILE A 12 -18.07 -1.34 -25.22
CA ILE A 12 -17.06 -0.57 -24.47
C ILE A 12 -15.95 -0.06 -25.39
N ARG A 13 -15.37 -0.94 -26.23
CA ARG A 13 -14.32 -0.55 -27.18
C ARG A 13 -14.80 0.52 -28.16
N THR A 14 -16.01 0.37 -28.70
CA THR A 14 -16.62 1.35 -29.61
C THR A 14 -16.78 2.71 -28.94
N ILE A 15 -17.22 2.75 -27.68
CA ILE A 15 -17.35 4.00 -26.93
C ILE A 15 -15.98 4.62 -26.64
N LEU A 16 -15.01 3.84 -26.20
CA LEU A 16 -13.66 4.33 -25.89
C LEU A 16 -12.86 4.79 -27.12
N SER A 17 -13.21 4.32 -28.31
CA SER A 17 -12.57 4.74 -29.58
C SER A 17 -13.22 5.99 -30.22
N ARG A 18 -14.25 6.57 -29.61
CA ARG A 18 -14.92 7.76 -30.15
C ARG A 18 -14.06 9.00 -29.91
N PRO A 19 -13.68 9.71 -30.99
CA PRO A 19 -12.85 10.91 -30.87
C PRO A 19 -13.56 12.13 -30.25
N ASP A 20 -14.90 12.07 -30.20
CA ASP A 20 -15.77 13.10 -29.63
C ASP A 20 -15.99 12.95 -28.11
N LEU A 21 -15.46 11.90 -27.52
CA LEU A 21 -15.41 11.70 -26.07
C LEU A 21 -13.97 11.90 -25.58
N PRO A 22 -13.52 13.13 -25.31
CA PRO A 22 -12.23 13.36 -24.68
C PRO A 22 -12.25 12.75 -23.27
N PHE A 23 -11.44 11.74 -23.09
CA PHE A 23 -11.29 11.06 -21.81
C PHE A 23 -9.90 11.35 -21.27
N PRO A 24 -9.84 11.74 -20.04
CA PRO A 24 -10.22 13.02 -19.48
C PRO A 24 -9.42 14.15 -20.14
N PRO A 25 -9.73 15.45 -19.97
CA PRO A 25 -8.91 16.51 -20.53
C PRO A 25 -7.45 16.27 -20.15
N VAL A 26 -6.57 16.40 -21.13
CA VAL A 26 -5.14 16.02 -21.00
C VAL A 26 -4.46 16.84 -19.90
N ASP A 27 -4.92 18.07 -19.69
CA ASP A 27 -4.47 18.95 -18.62
C ASP A 27 -5.69 19.47 -17.83
N PRO A 28 -5.90 19.01 -16.58
CA PRO A 28 -6.89 19.66 -15.73
C PRO A 28 -6.50 21.13 -15.53
N PRO A 29 -7.48 22.03 -15.48
CA PRO A 29 -7.20 23.44 -15.19
C PRO A 29 -6.46 23.52 -13.84
N PRO A 30 -5.51 24.48 -13.70
CA PRO A 30 -4.82 24.66 -12.44
C PRO A 30 -5.82 24.95 -11.33
N LEU A 31 -5.61 24.34 -10.17
CA LEU A 31 -6.47 24.57 -8.99
C LEU A 31 -6.49 26.06 -8.64
N THR A 32 -7.67 26.58 -8.35
CA THR A 32 -7.84 27.94 -7.81
C THR A 32 -7.18 28.06 -6.43
N ALA A 33 -6.89 29.28 -5.98
CA ALA A 33 -6.33 29.51 -4.65
C ALA A 33 -7.21 28.93 -3.53
N ALA A 34 -8.54 28.97 -3.67
CA ALA A 34 -9.47 28.39 -2.71
C ALA A 34 -9.41 26.86 -2.69
N GLU A 35 -9.29 26.20 -3.84
CA GLU A 35 -9.14 24.76 -3.94
C GLU A 35 -7.78 24.30 -3.39
N ARG A 36 -6.70 25.07 -3.62
CA ARG A 36 -5.37 24.79 -3.02
C ARG A 36 -5.39 24.86 -1.50
N MET A 37 -6.19 25.72 -0.91
CA MET A 37 -6.33 25.85 0.55
C MET A 37 -6.96 24.61 1.20
N THR A 38 -7.65 23.75 0.43
CA THR A 38 -8.21 22.48 0.91
C THR A 38 -7.26 21.29 0.73
N VAL A 39 -6.15 21.47 -0.01
CA VAL A 39 -5.18 20.41 -0.24
C VAL A 39 -4.23 20.32 0.95
N THR A 40 -4.06 19.13 1.50
CA THR A 40 -3.11 18.88 2.57
C THR A 40 -1.68 18.97 2.03
N HIS A 41 -0.81 19.73 2.69
CA HIS A 41 0.59 19.89 2.33
C HIS A 41 1.50 19.13 3.29
N ALA A 42 2.61 18.64 2.78
CA ALA A 42 3.72 18.15 3.56
C ALA A 42 5.03 18.56 2.86
N GLU A 43 5.98 19.05 3.64
CA GLU A 43 7.27 19.51 3.16
C GLU A 43 8.36 19.09 4.15
N GLY A 44 9.62 19.11 3.73
CA GLY A 44 10.76 18.82 4.58
C GLY A 44 11.63 17.68 4.07
N THR A 45 12.62 17.31 4.86
CA THR A 45 13.50 16.16 4.59
C THR A 45 12.72 14.84 4.59
N LEU A 46 13.27 13.79 3.99
CA LEU A 46 12.64 12.46 4.00
C LEU A 46 12.32 11.98 5.43
N ARG A 47 13.18 12.27 6.40
CA ARG A 47 12.94 11.92 7.80
C ARG A 47 11.72 12.67 8.35
N GLN A 48 11.60 13.96 8.08
CA GLN A 48 10.43 14.77 8.48
C GLN A 48 9.16 14.30 7.77
N LEU A 49 9.24 13.93 6.48
CA LEU A 49 8.10 13.34 5.77
C LEU A 49 7.71 11.98 6.36
N ALA A 50 8.67 11.16 6.77
CA ALA A 50 8.39 9.87 7.43
C ALA A 50 7.70 10.07 8.79
N GLU A 51 8.15 11.04 9.58
CA GLU A 51 7.51 11.41 10.85
C GLU A 51 6.10 11.95 10.62
N ARG A 52 5.90 12.82 9.62
CA ARG A 52 4.57 13.33 9.26
C ARG A 52 3.64 12.21 8.81
N PHE A 53 4.12 11.30 7.94
CA PHE A 53 3.37 10.11 7.53
C PHE A 53 2.91 9.30 8.74
N GLY A 54 3.82 9.05 9.68
CA GLY A 54 3.54 8.28 10.90
C GLY A 54 2.50 8.94 11.78
N GLN A 55 2.57 10.26 11.97
CA GLN A 55 1.58 11.04 12.72
C GLN A 55 0.18 10.93 12.09
N GLU A 56 0.07 11.11 10.77
CA GLU A 56 -1.19 10.99 10.04
C GLU A 56 -1.75 9.55 10.12
N LEU A 57 -0.89 8.54 9.94
CA LEU A 57 -1.31 7.15 10.06
C LEU A 57 -1.82 6.83 11.47
N THR A 58 -1.16 7.38 12.51
CA THR A 58 -1.58 7.20 13.91
C THR A 58 -2.91 7.88 14.20
N ALA A 59 -3.14 9.07 13.67
CA ALA A 59 -4.44 9.76 13.75
C ALA A 59 -5.58 8.94 13.12
N LEU A 60 -5.24 8.04 12.20
CA LEU A 60 -6.16 7.11 11.56
C LEU A 60 -6.27 5.74 12.26
N TYR A 61 -5.69 5.59 13.46
CA TYR A 61 -5.63 4.34 14.24
C TYR A 61 -4.64 3.29 13.70
N GLY A 62 -3.69 3.68 12.85
CA GLY A 62 -2.56 2.85 12.49
C GLY A 62 -1.39 3.02 13.47
N SER A 63 -0.29 2.37 13.17
CA SER A 63 0.97 2.51 13.92
C SER A 63 2.15 2.50 12.96
N TYR A 64 3.30 2.96 13.42
CA TYR A 64 4.49 3.02 12.60
C TYR A 64 5.78 2.91 13.40
N GLU A 65 6.86 2.63 12.71
CA GLU A 65 8.23 2.78 13.18
C GLU A 65 9.11 3.29 12.03
N ILE A 66 10.17 4.01 12.38
CA ILE A 66 11.12 4.59 11.43
C ILE A 66 12.51 4.06 11.76
N LEU A 67 13.15 3.45 10.77
CA LEU A 67 14.46 2.81 10.90
C LEU A 67 15.49 3.57 10.07
N ASP A 68 16.72 3.59 10.55
CA ASP A 68 17.82 4.30 9.90
C ASP A 68 18.46 3.50 8.75
N SER A 69 18.09 2.21 8.61
CA SER A 69 18.61 1.38 7.53
C SER A 69 17.69 0.22 7.16
N ALA A 70 17.81 -0.24 5.91
CA ALA A 70 17.12 -1.43 5.42
C ALA A 70 17.54 -2.73 6.15
N VAL A 71 18.72 -2.75 6.78
CA VAL A 71 19.23 -3.93 7.52
C VAL A 71 18.37 -4.22 8.75
N GLU A 72 17.86 -3.20 9.41
CA GLU A 72 17.07 -3.31 10.64
C GLU A 72 15.65 -3.83 10.38
N VAL A 73 15.14 -3.67 9.16
CA VAL A 73 13.74 -3.95 8.83
C VAL A 73 13.35 -5.40 9.05
N ARG A 74 14.27 -6.36 8.76
CA ARG A 74 13.97 -7.79 8.99
C ARG A 74 13.70 -8.08 10.47
N LEU A 75 14.53 -7.53 11.35
CA LEU A 75 14.37 -7.71 12.79
C LEU A 75 13.11 -7.01 13.30
N ALA A 76 12.87 -5.76 12.90
CA ALA A 76 11.69 -5.00 13.26
C ALA A 76 10.39 -5.72 12.82
N LEU A 77 10.34 -6.21 11.59
CA LEU A 77 9.21 -6.99 11.08
C LEU A 77 8.98 -8.27 11.89
N ILE A 78 10.03 -9.06 12.17
CA ILE A 78 9.92 -10.30 12.93
C ILE A 78 9.44 -10.03 14.35
N ASN A 79 9.97 -9.00 15.00
CA ASN A 79 9.54 -8.59 16.34
C ASN A 79 8.06 -8.20 16.32
N ARG A 80 7.63 -7.36 15.36
CA ARG A 80 6.24 -6.94 15.24
C ARG A 80 5.27 -8.13 15.02
N LEU A 81 5.64 -9.07 14.15
CA LEU A 81 4.86 -10.29 13.92
C LEU A 81 4.76 -11.15 15.17
N THR A 82 5.88 -11.27 15.92
CA THR A 82 5.95 -12.07 17.14
C THR A 82 5.09 -11.46 18.25
N ASP A 83 5.18 -10.13 18.45
CA ASP A 83 4.36 -9.40 19.41
C ASP A 83 2.87 -9.54 19.08
N TRP A 84 2.51 -9.38 17.82
CA TRP A 84 1.13 -9.52 17.38
C TRP A 84 0.60 -10.94 17.51
N ALA A 85 1.44 -11.97 17.28
CA ALA A 85 1.04 -13.35 17.50
C ALA A 85 0.81 -13.64 19.00
N ALA A 86 1.65 -13.07 19.87
CA ALA A 86 1.49 -13.18 21.31
C ALA A 86 0.20 -12.48 21.81
N GLU A 87 -0.08 -11.27 21.28
CA GLU A 87 -1.33 -10.56 21.59
C GLU A 87 -2.58 -11.37 21.19
N GLU A 88 -2.55 -12.00 19.99
CA GLU A 88 -3.67 -12.83 19.52
C GLU A 88 -3.85 -14.09 20.34
N GLU A 89 -2.76 -14.71 20.76
CA GLU A 89 -2.81 -15.88 21.65
C GLU A 89 -3.39 -15.50 23.02
N ALA A 90 -2.94 -14.37 23.59
CA ALA A 90 -3.43 -13.88 24.88
C ALA A 90 -4.90 -13.44 24.83
N ALA A 91 -5.35 -12.88 23.70
CA ALA A 91 -6.74 -12.44 23.52
C ALA A 91 -7.71 -13.61 23.24
N ARG A 92 -7.21 -14.80 22.96
CA ARG A 92 -8.03 -15.95 22.58
C ARG A 92 -8.83 -16.48 23.77
N LYS A 93 -10.13 -16.62 23.54
CA LYS A 93 -11.05 -17.25 24.48
C LYS A 93 -11.42 -18.66 23.96
N GLY A 94 -10.96 -19.68 24.63
CA GLY A 94 -11.28 -21.08 24.32
C GLY A 94 -10.20 -21.84 23.51
N PRO A 95 -10.47 -23.13 23.18
CA PRO A 95 -9.49 -23.96 22.49
C PRO A 95 -9.19 -23.45 21.08
N LYS A 96 -7.99 -23.74 20.62
CA LYS A 96 -7.53 -23.39 19.28
C LYS A 96 -8.29 -24.22 18.23
N PRO A 97 -9.04 -23.63 17.30
CA PRO A 97 -9.67 -24.39 16.22
C PRO A 97 -8.63 -25.08 15.33
N GLU A 98 -8.94 -26.27 14.83
CA GLU A 98 -8.03 -27.04 13.94
C GLU A 98 -7.63 -26.28 12.67
N THR A 99 -8.45 -25.33 12.22
CA THR A 99 -8.21 -24.46 11.07
C THR A 99 -7.08 -23.44 11.28
N TYR A 100 -6.52 -23.32 12.50
CA TYR A 100 -5.47 -22.34 12.84
C TYR A 100 -4.04 -22.82 12.58
N GLY A 101 -3.80 -23.81 11.74
CA GLY A 101 -2.45 -24.19 11.28
C GLY A 101 -1.70 -23.08 10.55
N GLN A 102 -2.31 -21.90 10.40
CA GLN A 102 -1.78 -20.72 9.69
C GLN A 102 -1.27 -19.61 10.64
N ASP A 103 -1.15 -19.86 11.94
CA ASP A 103 -0.78 -18.86 12.95
C ASP A 103 0.62 -18.26 12.78
N ARG A 104 1.53 -19.00 12.16
CA ARG A 104 2.88 -18.57 11.83
C ARG A 104 3.05 -18.38 10.32
N MET A 105 1.97 -18.05 9.62
CA MET A 105 1.99 -17.74 8.20
C MET A 105 1.78 -16.24 7.98
N VAL A 106 2.48 -15.72 6.98
CA VAL A 106 2.41 -14.32 6.53
C VAL A 106 2.03 -14.31 5.07
N LEU A 107 0.87 -13.75 4.74
CA LEU A 107 0.45 -13.55 3.36
C LEU A 107 1.19 -12.35 2.79
N SER A 108 1.88 -12.52 1.68
CA SER A 108 2.80 -11.50 1.18
C SER A 108 2.79 -11.39 -0.35
N TRP A 109 3.41 -10.34 -0.83
CA TRP A 109 3.92 -10.30 -2.19
C TRP A 109 5.04 -11.32 -2.37
N ALA A 110 5.35 -11.65 -3.63
CA ALA A 110 6.52 -12.49 -3.94
C ALA A 110 7.81 -11.85 -3.37
N PRO A 111 8.76 -12.65 -2.89
CA PRO A 111 9.95 -12.12 -2.23
C PRO A 111 10.75 -11.11 -3.07
N ASP A 112 10.79 -11.30 -4.40
CA ASP A 112 11.44 -10.40 -5.37
C ASP A 112 10.67 -9.09 -5.62
N LYS A 113 9.48 -8.93 -5.05
CA LYS A 113 8.64 -7.72 -5.12
C LYS A 113 8.61 -6.93 -3.81
N LEU A 114 9.21 -7.47 -2.77
CA LEU A 114 9.37 -6.75 -1.51
C LEU A 114 10.63 -5.87 -1.56
N PRO A 115 10.64 -4.72 -0.87
CA PRO A 115 11.78 -3.81 -0.90
C PRO A 115 12.96 -4.26 -0.03
N ILE A 116 13.00 -5.53 0.39
CA ILE A 116 14.01 -6.08 1.29
C ILE A 116 14.35 -7.49 0.85
N ASP A 117 15.63 -7.74 0.62
CA ASP A 117 16.14 -9.05 0.27
C ASP A 117 16.25 -10.00 1.49
N GLY A 118 16.13 -11.30 1.23
CA GLY A 118 16.33 -12.34 2.23
C GLY A 118 15.24 -12.45 3.30
N LEU A 119 14.12 -11.71 3.17
CA LEU A 119 13.06 -11.71 4.18
C LEU A 119 12.43 -13.10 4.38
N ALA A 120 12.22 -13.85 3.31
CA ALA A 120 11.63 -15.19 3.40
C ALA A 120 12.49 -16.17 4.21
N ALA A 121 13.83 -16.12 4.03
CA ALA A 121 14.76 -16.92 4.80
C ALA A 121 14.78 -16.51 6.28
N ALA A 122 14.89 -15.21 6.55
CA ALA A 122 14.88 -14.68 7.92
C ALA A 122 13.59 -15.03 8.69
N LEU A 123 12.45 -15.02 8.02
CA LEU A 123 11.18 -15.45 8.59
C LEU A 123 11.18 -16.96 8.88
N ALA A 124 11.69 -17.78 7.94
CA ALA A 124 11.76 -19.23 8.11
C ALA A 124 12.65 -19.64 9.30
N ASP A 125 13.79 -18.98 9.50
CA ASP A 125 14.70 -19.19 10.62
C ASP A 125 14.02 -18.93 11.99
N MET A 126 12.99 -18.07 12.01
CA MET A 126 12.19 -17.76 13.20
C MET A 126 10.86 -18.53 13.26
N GLY A 127 10.73 -19.57 12.45
CA GLY A 127 9.53 -20.42 12.41
C GLY A 127 8.30 -19.78 11.78
N TRP A 128 8.47 -18.74 10.98
CA TRP A 128 7.41 -18.11 10.17
C TRP A 128 7.46 -18.62 8.73
N LYS A 129 6.31 -18.77 8.11
CA LYS A 129 6.19 -19.14 6.69
C LYS A 129 5.63 -17.97 5.88
N LEU A 130 6.42 -17.46 4.95
CA LEU A 130 5.94 -16.49 3.97
C LEU A 130 5.15 -17.21 2.87
N VAL A 131 3.95 -16.73 2.58
CA VAL A 131 3.02 -17.28 1.59
C VAL A 131 2.75 -16.22 0.54
N ALA A 132 3.21 -16.44 -0.68
CA ALA A 132 2.99 -15.57 -1.82
C ALA A 132 2.24 -16.34 -2.92
N PRO A 133 0.90 -16.32 -2.92
CA PRO A 133 0.13 -17.11 -3.86
C PRO A 133 0.26 -16.53 -5.28
N ALA A 134 0.54 -17.40 -6.25
CA ALA A 134 0.57 -17.02 -7.66
C ALA A 134 -0.84 -16.72 -8.20
N SER A 135 -1.86 -17.40 -7.68
CA SER A 135 -3.27 -17.22 -8.04
C SER A 135 -4.17 -17.60 -6.87
N LEU A 136 -5.33 -16.95 -6.77
CA LEU A 136 -6.39 -17.23 -5.79
C LEU A 136 -7.74 -17.48 -6.50
N THR A 137 -7.70 -18.19 -7.61
CA THR A 137 -8.90 -18.44 -8.45
C THR A 137 -9.61 -19.75 -8.12
N THR A 138 -8.97 -20.65 -7.36
CA THR A 138 -9.58 -21.93 -6.98
C THR A 138 -9.97 -21.92 -5.48
N PRO A 139 -11.00 -22.70 -5.08
CA PRO A 139 -11.38 -22.83 -3.68
C PRO A 139 -10.23 -23.27 -2.78
N GLU A 140 -9.42 -24.23 -3.23
CA GLU A 140 -8.29 -24.77 -2.48
C GLU A 140 -7.21 -23.71 -2.23
N ALA A 141 -6.92 -22.87 -3.25
CA ALA A 141 -5.99 -21.76 -3.11
C ALA A 141 -6.50 -20.70 -2.13
N LEU A 142 -7.82 -20.43 -2.14
CA LEU A 142 -8.45 -19.52 -1.18
C LEU A 142 -8.43 -20.11 0.23
N ASP A 143 -8.75 -21.39 0.41
CA ASP A 143 -8.70 -22.06 1.70
C ASP A 143 -7.30 -22.08 2.30
N GLY A 144 -6.28 -22.15 1.46
CA GLY A 144 -4.88 -22.10 1.86
C GLY A 144 -4.44 -20.76 2.45
N VAL A 145 -5.20 -19.67 2.27
CA VAL A 145 -4.81 -18.32 2.71
C VAL A 145 -5.84 -17.60 3.57
N ARG A 146 -7.11 -18.00 3.55
CA ARG A 146 -8.21 -17.22 4.17
C ARG A 146 -8.12 -17.05 5.68
N PHE A 147 -7.36 -17.91 6.36
CA PHE A 147 -7.16 -17.84 7.80
C PHE A 147 -5.81 -17.25 8.20
N ILE A 148 -4.97 -16.84 7.23
CA ILE A 148 -3.73 -16.13 7.51
C ILE A 148 -4.08 -14.75 8.05
N ARG A 149 -3.59 -14.46 9.25
CA ARG A 149 -3.94 -13.25 9.97
C ARG A 149 -2.99 -12.08 9.75
N PHE A 150 -1.80 -12.37 9.24
CA PHE A 150 -0.72 -11.40 9.04
C PHE A 150 -0.46 -11.20 7.56
N GLY A 151 -0.38 -9.94 7.12
CA GLY A 151 -0.06 -9.57 5.76
C GLY A 151 1.15 -8.65 5.69
N VAL A 152 1.99 -8.82 4.68
CA VAL A 152 3.15 -7.97 4.43
C VAL A 152 3.17 -7.57 2.96
N THR A 153 3.29 -6.28 2.70
CA THR A 153 3.47 -5.75 1.35
C THR A 153 4.55 -4.67 1.32
N GLY A 154 5.12 -4.43 0.15
CA GLY A 154 5.73 -3.14 -0.14
C GLY A 154 4.65 -2.11 -0.55
N VAL A 155 5.10 -0.96 -1.03
CA VAL A 155 4.26 0.10 -1.59
C VAL A 155 4.79 0.53 -2.96
N GLU A 156 3.95 1.05 -3.81
CA GLU A 156 4.35 1.80 -5.01
C GLU A 156 4.74 3.24 -4.62
N ALA A 157 3.96 3.82 -3.70
CA ALA A 157 4.24 5.12 -3.08
C ALA A 157 3.58 5.20 -1.69
N ALA A 158 4.06 6.10 -0.85
CA ALA A 158 3.43 6.51 0.40
C ALA A 158 3.36 8.04 0.46
N PHE A 159 2.29 8.58 1.02
CA PHE A 159 2.01 10.02 1.01
C PHE A 159 2.01 10.59 2.41
N ALA A 160 3.00 11.44 2.71
CA ALA A 160 3.25 11.98 4.03
C ALA A 160 2.08 12.84 4.55
N ALA A 161 1.49 13.66 3.68
CA ALA A 161 0.41 14.57 4.04
C ALA A 161 -0.86 13.88 4.55
N THR A 162 -1.05 12.59 4.28
CA THR A 162 -2.30 11.87 4.57
C THR A 162 -2.09 10.52 5.26
N GLY A 163 -0.84 10.08 5.47
CA GLY A 163 -0.55 8.74 5.98
C GLY A 163 -1.07 7.61 5.07
N SER A 164 -1.20 7.88 3.76
CA SER A 164 -1.80 6.94 2.80
C SER A 164 -0.74 6.11 2.08
N LEU A 165 -1.08 4.86 1.79
CA LEU A 165 -0.27 3.89 1.07
C LEU A 165 -0.86 3.63 -0.30
N LEU A 166 -0.07 3.72 -1.35
CA LEU A 166 -0.45 3.26 -2.68
C LEU A 166 0.10 1.85 -2.90
N VAL A 167 -0.77 0.87 -2.81
CA VAL A 167 -0.44 -0.56 -2.95
C VAL A 167 -0.97 -1.06 -4.29
N VAL A 168 -0.10 -1.72 -5.06
CA VAL A 168 -0.45 -2.21 -6.39
C VAL A 168 -0.77 -3.69 -6.39
N ALA A 169 -1.51 -4.13 -7.40
CA ALA A 169 -1.76 -5.54 -7.68
C ALA A 169 -1.23 -5.90 -9.07
N GLY A 170 -0.65 -7.10 -9.19
CA GLY A 170 -0.08 -7.61 -10.42
C GLY A 170 0.61 -8.95 -10.22
N ALA A 171 1.41 -9.37 -11.19
CA ALA A 171 2.18 -10.61 -11.07
C ALA A 171 3.12 -10.57 -9.87
N GLY A 172 3.00 -11.51 -8.95
CA GLY A 172 3.75 -11.57 -7.71
C GLY A 172 3.34 -10.54 -6.65
N GLN A 173 2.33 -9.70 -6.92
CA GLN A 173 1.83 -8.66 -6.02
C GLN A 173 0.34 -8.86 -5.78
N SER A 174 0.01 -9.91 -5.02
CA SER A 174 -1.39 -10.22 -4.71
C SER A 174 -2.03 -9.14 -3.84
N ARG A 175 -3.18 -8.61 -4.28
CA ARG A 175 -4.00 -7.69 -3.47
C ARG A 175 -4.47 -8.32 -2.16
N ALA A 176 -4.59 -9.64 -2.13
CA ALA A 176 -5.02 -10.36 -0.94
C ALA A 176 -4.11 -10.09 0.26
N ALA A 177 -2.80 -9.85 0.04
CA ALA A 177 -1.84 -9.60 1.12
C ALA A 177 -2.13 -8.34 1.96
N SER A 178 -2.79 -7.33 1.37
CA SER A 178 -3.19 -6.10 2.06
C SER A 178 -4.66 -6.06 2.46
N LEU A 179 -5.50 -7.03 2.04
CA LEU A 179 -6.95 -6.98 2.26
C LEU A 179 -7.51 -8.11 3.12
N LEU A 180 -6.99 -9.34 2.98
CA LEU A 180 -7.51 -10.50 3.72
C LEU A 180 -7.02 -10.58 5.17
N PRO A 181 -5.72 -10.31 5.47
CA PRO A 181 -5.22 -10.44 6.83
C PRO A 181 -5.88 -9.45 7.79
N PHE A 182 -5.99 -9.87 9.03
CA PHE A 182 -6.49 -9.01 10.11
C PHE A 182 -5.49 -7.91 10.50
N ARG A 183 -4.19 -8.17 10.27
CA ARG A 183 -3.05 -7.28 10.55
C ARG A 183 -2.20 -7.14 9.29
N HIS A 184 -1.97 -5.91 8.85
CA HIS A 184 -1.18 -5.60 7.66
C HIS A 184 0.05 -4.77 8.03
N ILE A 185 1.22 -5.18 7.56
CA ILE A 185 2.47 -4.43 7.65
C ILE A 185 2.86 -3.95 6.25
N ALA A 186 3.08 -2.66 6.12
CA ALA A 186 3.58 -2.02 4.90
C ALA A 186 5.06 -1.67 5.06
N LEU A 187 5.90 -2.13 4.15
CA LEU A 187 7.33 -1.80 4.09
C LEU A 187 7.52 -0.62 3.14
N ILE A 188 8.03 0.49 3.68
CA ILE A 188 8.11 1.77 2.98
C ILE A 188 9.56 2.25 2.96
N PRO A 189 10.31 1.99 1.88
CA PRO A 189 11.62 2.64 1.70
C PRO A 189 11.42 4.14 1.49
N PHE A 190 12.33 4.96 1.96
CA PHE A 190 12.25 6.43 1.81
C PHE A 190 12.22 6.87 0.35
N SER A 191 12.79 6.09 -0.57
CA SER A 191 12.68 6.31 -2.01
C SER A 191 11.25 6.20 -2.58
N ARG A 192 10.30 5.68 -1.80
CA ARG A 192 8.87 5.59 -2.16
C ARG A 192 7.98 6.53 -1.34
N LEU A 193 8.58 7.43 -0.55
CA LEU A 193 7.87 8.40 0.27
C LEU A 193 7.78 9.74 -0.46
N TYR A 194 6.58 10.24 -0.62
CA TYR A 194 6.27 11.50 -1.29
C TYR A 194 5.52 12.44 -0.35
N PRO A 195 5.67 13.76 -0.52
CA PRO A 195 4.87 14.73 0.23
C PRO A 195 3.37 14.51 0.04
N THR A 196 2.91 14.41 -1.20
CA THR A 196 1.50 14.24 -1.58
C THR A 196 1.35 13.34 -2.80
N ILE A 197 0.12 12.92 -3.10
CA ILE A 197 -0.18 12.14 -4.31
C ILE A 197 0.07 12.96 -5.59
N GLU A 198 -0.16 14.28 -5.53
CA GLU A 198 0.07 15.21 -6.63
C GLU A 198 1.56 15.28 -6.98
N ALA A 199 2.44 15.31 -5.97
CA ALA A 199 3.89 15.29 -6.18
C ALA A 199 4.34 14.01 -6.89
N TRP A 200 3.84 12.85 -6.46
CA TRP A 200 4.09 11.58 -7.12
C TRP A 200 3.58 11.56 -8.57
N LEU A 201 2.36 12.03 -8.81
CA LEU A 201 1.78 12.11 -10.17
C LEU A 201 2.59 13.05 -11.07
N ALA A 202 3.00 14.21 -10.55
CA ALA A 202 3.79 15.18 -11.30
C ALA A 202 5.14 14.59 -11.72
N GLU A 203 5.83 13.89 -10.80
CA GLU A 203 7.08 13.20 -11.11
C GLU A 203 6.90 12.15 -12.22
N ARG A 204 5.87 11.29 -12.11
CA ARG A 204 5.59 10.25 -13.11
C ARG A 204 5.21 10.82 -14.48
N ARG A 205 4.49 11.94 -14.51
CA ARG A 205 4.19 12.67 -15.76
C ARG A 205 5.45 13.24 -16.40
N THR A 206 6.29 13.91 -15.59
CA THR A 206 7.55 14.47 -16.08
C THR A 206 8.50 13.38 -16.59
N ALA A 207 8.53 12.22 -15.94
CA ALA A 207 9.29 11.06 -16.41
C ALA A 207 8.68 10.38 -17.66
N GLY A 208 7.47 10.77 -18.08
CA GLY A 208 6.78 10.20 -19.25
C GLY A 208 6.35 8.73 -19.07
N ASN A 209 6.33 8.22 -17.84
CA ASN A 209 6.09 6.80 -17.57
C ASN A 209 4.75 6.51 -16.87
N LEU A 210 3.94 7.52 -16.55
CA LEU A 210 2.69 7.35 -15.80
C LEU A 210 1.72 6.40 -16.50
N GLU A 211 1.49 6.56 -17.81
CA GLU A 211 0.56 5.71 -18.56
C GLU A 211 1.02 4.25 -18.58
N ALA A 212 2.31 4.03 -18.85
CA ALA A 212 2.89 2.68 -18.86
C ALA A 212 2.78 2.03 -17.48
N LEU A 213 3.04 2.78 -16.42
CA LEU A 213 2.93 2.34 -15.03
C LEU A 213 1.49 1.94 -14.69
N LEU A 214 0.51 2.79 -15.05
CA LEU A 214 -0.90 2.51 -14.80
C LEU A 214 -1.38 1.26 -15.55
N ARG A 215 -0.96 1.06 -16.79
CA ARG A 215 -1.31 -0.11 -17.63
C ARG A 215 -0.65 -1.41 -17.19
N ALA A 216 0.55 -1.32 -16.57
CA ALA A 216 1.32 -2.49 -16.13
C ALA A 216 0.73 -3.20 -14.90
N ARG A 217 -0.25 -2.59 -14.22
CA ARG A 217 -0.82 -3.11 -12.98
C ARG A 217 -2.25 -3.59 -13.17
N ALA A 218 -2.60 -4.69 -12.50
CA ALA A 218 -3.96 -5.21 -12.51
C ALA A 218 -4.91 -4.41 -11.59
N GLY A 219 -4.37 -3.65 -10.65
CA GLY A 219 -5.15 -2.81 -9.75
C GLY A 219 -4.29 -1.89 -8.91
N TRP A 220 -4.92 -0.82 -8.42
CA TRP A 220 -4.36 0.21 -7.58
C TRP A 220 -5.24 0.37 -6.36
N ASN A 221 -4.65 0.33 -5.17
CA ASN A 221 -5.36 0.47 -3.90
C ASN A 221 -4.72 1.60 -3.10
N LEU A 222 -5.47 2.65 -2.83
CA LEU A 222 -5.09 3.68 -1.88
C LEU A 222 -5.63 3.28 -0.51
N ILE A 223 -4.73 3.03 0.43
CA ILE A 223 -5.04 2.57 1.79
C ILE A 223 -4.72 3.72 2.75
N THR A 224 -5.75 4.25 3.40
CA THR A 224 -5.63 5.37 4.34
C THR A 224 -6.03 4.89 5.74
N GLY A 225 -5.12 4.17 6.38
CA GLY A 225 -5.30 3.56 7.70
C GLY A 225 -6.09 2.24 7.71
N PRO A 226 -6.45 1.72 8.89
CA PRO A 226 -7.24 0.51 9.09
C PRO A 226 -8.63 0.57 8.45
N SER A 227 -9.18 -0.61 8.12
CA SER A 227 -10.55 -0.73 7.62
C SER A 227 -11.55 -0.19 8.64
N LYS A 228 -12.41 0.72 8.19
CA LYS A 228 -13.43 1.38 9.01
C LYS A 228 -14.81 1.20 8.37
N SER A 229 -15.78 0.79 9.16
CA SER A 229 -17.21 0.81 8.81
C SER A 229 -17.96 1.57 9.88
N ALA A 230 -18.82 2.50 9.47
CA ALA A 230 -19.75 3.16 10.35
C ALA A 230 -21.17 2.70 9.99
N ASP A 231 -21.97 2.37 10.98
CA ASP A 231 -23.40 2.13 10.82
C ASP A 231 -24.19 3.45 10.87
N ILE A 232 -25.51 3.36 10.69
CA ILE A 232 -26.43 4.51 10.73
C ILE A 232 -26.40 5.21 12.12
N GLU A 233 -26.04 4.48 13.17
CA GLU A 233 -25.95 4.97 14.55
C GLU A 233 -24.58 5.62 14.85
N MET A 234 -23.72 5.80 13.82
CA MET A 234 -22.36 6.36 13.91
C MET A 234 -21.40 5.53 14.78
N ASN A 235 -21.71 4.27 15.04
CA ASN A 235 -20.79 3.36 15.71
C ASN A 235 -19.68 2.94 14.74
N LEU A 236 -18.42 3.31 15.04
CA LEU A 236 -17.27 2.97 14.24
C LEU A 236 -16.79 1.57 14.58
N THR A 237 -16.84 0.67 13.60
CA THR A 237 -16.28 -0.69 13.70
C THR A 237 -15.04 -0.82 12.84
N LEU A 238 -13.93 -1.26 13.45
CA LEU A 238 -12.66 -1.48 12.73
C LEU A 238 -12.54 -2.93 12.28
N GLY A 239 -12.04 -3.13 11.03
CA GLY A 239 -11.63 -4.45 10.55
C GLY A 239 -12.74 -5.32 9.99
N VAL A 240 -13.87 -4.75 9.53
CA VAL A 240 -15.00 -5.51 8.95
C VAL A 240 -14.69 -5.96 7.52
N HIS A 241 -14.12 -5.09 6.69
CA HIS A 241 -13.88 -5.32 5.27
C HIS A 241 -12.40 -5.26 4.86
N GLY A 242 -11.50 -5.44 5.82
CA GLY A 242 -10.05 -5.38 5.60
C GLY A 242 -9.30 -5.40 6.94
N PRO A 243 -7.99 -5.13 6.93
CA PRO A 243 -7.18 -5.18 8.14
C PRO A 243 -7.71 -4.24 9.23
N LYS A 244 -7.83 -4.79 10.45
CA LYS A 244 -8.13 -3.99 11.64
C LYS A 244 -6.91 -3.20 12.12
N PHE A 245 -5.71 -3.71 11.86
CA PHE A 245 -4.46 -3.09 12.24
C PHE A 245 -3.60 -2.89 11.00
N VAL A 246 -3.10 -1.66 10.83
CA VAL A 246 -2.14 -1.30 9.79
C VAL A 246 -0.91 -0.73 10.48
N HIS A 247 0.24 -1.31 10.18
CA HIS A 247 1.54 -0.88 10.69
C HIS A 247 2.47 -0.56 9.54
N ALA A 248 3.14 0.58 9.59
CA ALA A 248 4.11 1.00 8.60
C ALA A 248 5.53 0.90 9.16
N ILE A 249 6.42 0.23 8.44
CA ILE A 249 7.86 0.24 8.70
C ILE A 249 8.49 1.11 7.62
N LEU A 250 8.88 2.33 8.00
CA LEU A 250 9.58 3.27 7.12
C LEU A 250 11.09 3.13 7.36
N PHE A 251 11.88 3.17 6.31
CA PHE A 251 13.33 2.98 6.45
C PHE A 251 14.12 3.69 5.38
N ASP A 252 15.34 4.10 5.73
CA ASP A 252 16.30 4.64 4.79
C ASP A 252 16.91 3.50 3.95
N ASP A 253 16.67 3.55 2.65
CA ASP A 253 17.20 2.62 1.66
C ASP A 253 18.40 3.19 0.89
N GLY A 254 18.92 4.35 1.30
CA GLY A 254 20.04 5.05 0.68
C GLY A 254 19.71 5.69 -0.68
N GLY A 255 18.46 5.56 -1.13
CA GLY A 255 18.02 6.08 -2.44
C GLY A 255 17.59 7.55 -2.45
N GLY A 256 17.37 8.14 -1.28
CA GLY A 256 16.71 9.43 -1.14
C GLY A 256 17.59 10.69 -1.26
N GLY A 257 18.91 10.53 -1.27
CA GLY A 257 19.81 11.70 -1.26
C GLY A 257 19.90 12.49 -2.57
N VAL A 258 19.52 11.87 -3.68
CA VAL A 258 19.69 12.47 -5.03
C VAL A 258 18.41 13.17 -5.52
N GLU A 259 17.25 12.86 -4.94
CA GLU A 259 15.96 13.37 -5.46
C GLU A 259 15.44 14.63 -4.74
N ILE A 260 15.83 14.88 -3.49
CA ILE A 260 15.37 16.10 -2.77
C ILE A 260 15.96 17.36 -3.40
N GLU A 261 17.24 17.36 -3.79
CA GLU A 261 17.85 18.49 -4.55
C GLU A 261 17.13 18.74 -5.88
N ARG A 262 16.56 17.70 -6.51
CA ARG A 262 15.77 17.85 -7.75
C ARG A 262 14.36 18.37 -7.51
N LEU A 263 13.73 18.05 -6.40
CA LEU A 263 12.39 18.55 -6.07
C LEU A 263 12.45 20.00 -5.58
N GLU A 264 13.44 20.37 -4.79
CA GLU A 264 13.65 21.76 -4.34
C GLU A 264 14.02 22.68 -5.51
N SER A 265 14.88 22.24 -6.44
CA SER A 265 15.25 23.04 -7.61
C SER A 265 14.09 23.26 -8.59
N ARG A 266 13.07 22.39 -8.60
CA ARG A 266 11.91 22.49 -9.50
C ARG A 266 10.70 23.21 -8.89
N ALA A 267 10.54 23.20 -7.57
CA ALA A 267 9.51 24.01 -6.90
C ALA A 267 9.72 25.51 -7.22
N TRP A 268 10.96 25.95 -7.31
CA TRP A 268 11.33 27.33 -7.70
C TRP A 268 11.05 27.69 -9.17
N GLU A 269 11.01 26.72 -10.07
CA GLU A 269 10.71 26.98 -11.49
C GLU A 269 9.19 27.13 -11.74
N ILE A 270 8.36 26.46 -10.94
CA ILE A 270 6.88 26.52 -11.08
C ILE A 270 6.30 27.82 -10.48
N GLU A 271 6.97 28.44 -9.51
CA GLU A 271 6.54 29.74 -8.95
C GLU A 271 6.83 30.94 -9.88
N ARG A 272 7.58 30.74 -10.96
CA ARG A 272 7.96 31.80 -11.92
C ARG A 272 7.18 31.77 -13.22
N LEU A 273 6.27 30.84 -13.42
CA LEU A 273 5.33 30.77 -14.54
C LEU A 273 3.89 31.09 -14.09
#